data_9fea7dc95ffe9e46008ef269a55696db
#
_entry.id   9fea7dc95ffe9e46008ef269a55696db
#
_cell.length_a   1.000
_cell.length_b   1.000
_cell.length_c   1.000
_cell.angle_alpha   90.00
_cell.angle_beta   90.00
_cell.angle_gamma   90.00
#
_symmetry.space_group_name_H-M   'P 1'
#
loop_
_entity.id
_entity.type
_entity.pdbx_description
1 polymer ?
#
loop_
_entity_poly.entity_id
_entity_poly.type
_entity_poly.pdbx_seq_one_letter_code
_entity_poly.pdbx_strand_id
1 'polypeptide(L)'
;MTATLMEGLKVALVHDWLTGMRGGEKCLEVLCELFPAADLYTLIHQKGELSQTIESMPISTSFVQHLPFGLKKYRHYLPLFPLAIEQFDFSTYDLIVSSSHCVAKGAKHSDSTYHLSYIYTPMRYVWDQFGVYFRQPRTSWPVRIGAELMRPYLQRWDNQSADRVDSFVSISHNVRRKVLKYYGRESQVVYPPVDLSYFSPRAQKENYYLQ
;
A
#
# COMPACT_ATOMS: atom_id res chain seq x y z
N MET A 1 -3.54 -13.75 24.41
CA MET A 1 -3.83 -15.00 23.65
C MET A 1 -3.48 -14.93 22.16
N THR A 2 -3.27 -13.77 21.55
CA THR A 2 -2.98 -13.63 20.10
C THR A 2 -1.51 -13.88 19.75
N ALA A 3 -0.56 -13.64 20.64
CA ALA A 3 0.87 -13.80 20.39
C ALA A 3 1.30 -15.27 20.14
N THR A 4 0.69 -16.21 20.80
CA THR A 4 1.07 -17.63 20.75
C THR A 4 0.68 -18.33 19.43
N LEU A 5 -0.29 -17.79 18.67
CA LEU A 5 -0.72 -18.36 17.38
C LEU A 5 0.18 -17.95 16.21
N MET A 6 1.06 -16.96 16.40
CA MET A 6 1.94 -16.42 15.35
C MET A 6 3.42 -16.78 15.57
N GLU A 7 3.75 -17.47 16.67
CA GLU A 7 5.10 -17.96 16.94
C GLU A 7 5.51 -19.00 15.90
N GLY A 8 6.57 -18.69 15.15
CA GLY A 8 7.14 -19.57 14.12
C GLY A 8 6.74 -19.23 12.68
N LEU A 9 5.76 -18.33 12.44
CA LEU A 9 5.43 -17.90 11.10
C LEU A 9 6.48 -16.94 10.55
N LYS A 10 6.98 -17.22 9.35
CA LYS A 10 7.82 -16.29 8.59
C LYS A 10 6.94 -15.29 7.85
N VAL A 11 6.97 -14.03 8.27
CA VAL A 11 6.07 -12.98 7.79
C VAL A 11 6.81 -11.97 6.93
N ALA A 12 6.22 -11.62 5.78
CA ALA A 12 6.62 -10.48 4.97
C ALA A 12 5.57 -9.37 5.05
N LEU A 13 5.99 -8.18 5.43
CA LEU A 13 5.20 -6.95 5.28
C LEU A 13 5.55 -6.31 3.93
N VAL A 14 4.53 -5.91 3.18
CA VAL A 14 4.74 -5.29 1.86
C VAL A 14 4.02 -3.95 1.82
N HIS A 15 4.75 -2.86 1.56
CA HIS A 15 4.19 -1.52 1.47
C HIS A 15 4.57 -0.84 0.16
N ASP A 16 3.73 0.05 -0.37
CA ASP A 16 3.95 0.62 -1.70
C ASP A 16 5.24 1.46 -1.78
N TRP A 17 5.42 2.45 -0.88
CA TRP A 17 6.63 3.27 -0.78
C TRP A 17 6.74 3.93 0.59
N LEU A 18 7.96 4.14 1.03
CA LEU A 18 8.32 4.68 2.34
C LEU A 18 9.07 6.02 2.16
N THR A 19 8.32 7.14 2.06
CA THR A 19 8.85 8.48 1.76
C THR A 19 8.40 9.55 2.76
N GLY A 20 7.98 9.15 3.96
CA GLY A 20 7.55 10.02 5.05
C GLY A 20 6.31 9.50 5.75
N MET A 21 6.12 9.86 7.01
CA MET A 21 5.01 9.40 7.86
C MET A 21 3.69 10.06 7.46
N ARG A 22 2.77 9.27 6.90
CA ARG A 22 1.40 9.63 6.55
C ARG A 22 0.44 8.58 7.10
N GLY A 23 -0.85 8.65 6.75
CA GLY A 23 -1.85 7.72 7.27
C GLY A 23 -1.58 6.24 6.94
N GLY A 24 -1.02 5.94 5.77
CA GLY A 24 -0.64 4.58 5.38
C GLY A 24 0.52 4.06 6.22
N GLU A 25 1.55 4.88 6.39
CA GLU A 25 2.73 4.52 7.17
C GLU A 25 2.42 4.43 8.67
N LYS A 26 1.44 5.18 9.18
CA LYS A 26 0.92 5.01 10.55
C LYS A 26 0.24 3.65 10.76
N CYS A 27 -0.50 3.16 9.77
CA CYS A 27 -1.05 1.81 9.82
C CYS A 27 0.05 0.74 9.68
N LEU A 28 1.05 0.98 8.84
CA LEU A 28 2.21 0.09 8.70
C LEU A 28 3.01 0.00 10.01
N GLU A 29 3.18 1.11 10.73
CA GLU A 29 3.84 1.14 12.03
C GLU A 29 3.20 0.15 13.01
N VAL A 30 1.87 0.12 13.09
CA VAL A 30 1.15 -0.87 13.91
C VAL A 30 1.34 -2.30 13.39
N LEU A 31 1.42 -2.50 12.07
CA LEU A 31 1.74 -3.84 11.53
C LEU A 31 3.17 -4.26 11.88
N CYS A 32 4.14 -3.35 11.88
CA CYS A 32 5.51 -3.64 12.34
C CYS A 32 5.55 -4.00 13.84
N GLU A 33 4.74 -3.35 14.67
CA GLU A 33 4.60 -3.68 16.09
C GLU A 33 3.95 -5.07 16.30
N LEU A 34 2.98 -5.44 15.46
CA LEU A 34 2.34 -6.76 15.51
C LEU A 34 3.26 -7.89 15.01
N PHE A 35 4.16 -7.58 14.08
CA PHE A 35 5.08 -8.52 13.46
C PHE A 35 6.54 -8.05 13.55
N PRO A 36 7.12 -7.93 14.74
CA PRO A 36 8.45 -7.33 14.94
C PRO A 36 9.60 -8.13 14.31
N ALA A 37 9.38 -9.40 13.99
CA ALA A 37 10.35 -10.28 13.34
C ALA A 37 10.13 -10.37 11.80
N ALA A 38 9.21 -9.60 11.23
CA ALA A 38 8.93 -9.63 9.80
C ALA A 38 10.00 -8.91 8.98
N ASP A 39 10.17 -9.32 7.72
CA ASP A 39 10.90 -8.54 6.73
C ASP A 39 9.96 -7.56 6.03
N LEU A 40 10.41 -6.32 5.79
CA LEU A 40 9.61 -5.27 5.18
C LEU A 40 10.08 -5.00 3.74
N TYR A 41 9.16 -5.14 2.79
CA TYR A 41 9.39 -4.93 1.36
C TYR A 41 8.67 -3.67 0.88
N THR A 42 9.35 -2.88 0.07
CA THR A 42 8.78 -1.64 -0.48
C THR A 42 9.41 -1.29 -1.83
N LEU A 43 8.72 -0.50 -2.63
CA LEU A 43 9.33 -0.03 -3.88
C LEU A 43 10.48 0.93 -3.62
N ILE A 44 10.32 1.82 -2.62
CA ILE A 44 11.23 2.92 -2.33
C ILE A 44 11.25 3.19 -0.83
N HIS A 45 12.44 3.44 -0.30
CA HIS A 45 12.66 3.85 1.08
C HIS A 45 13.54 5.09 1.15
N GLN A 46 13.03 6.17 1.70
CA GLN A 46 13.78 7.37 2.04
C GLN A 46 14.16 7.30 3.53
N LYS A 47 15.39 6.87 3.77
CA LYS A 47 15.90 6.65 5.13
C LYS A 47 15.86 7.93 5.97
N GLY A 48 15.40 7.80 7.22
CA GLY A 48 15.32 8.90 8.20
C GLY A 48 14.02 9.70 8.15
N GLU A 49 13.08 9.37 7.25
CA GLU A 49 11.80 10.07 7.11
C GLU A 49 10.63 9.34 7.79
N LEU A 50 10.92 8.21 8.44
CA LEU A 50 9.91 7.33 9.04
C LEU A 50 10.11 7.23 10.56
N SER A 51 9.14 6.58 11.22
CA SER A 51 9.26 6.30 12.65
C SER A 51 10.37 5.27 12.93
N GLN A 52 10.90 5.31 14.16
CA GLN A 52 11.94 4.38 14.61
C GLN A 52 11.45 2.91 14.49
N THR A 53 10.18 2.64 14.73
CA THR A 53 9.58 1.30 14.59
C THR A 53 9.76 0.77 13.17
N ILE A 54 9.43 1.57 12.15
CA ILE A 54 9.58 1.17 10.75
C ILE A 54 11.07 1.11 10.36
N GLU A 55 11.88 2.10 10.74
CA GLU A 55 13.31 2.16 10.38
C GLU A 55 14.12 1.01 11.00
N SER A 56 13.65 0.40 12.08
CA SER A 56 14.31 -0.76 12.71
C SER A 56 14.04 -2.09 12.03
N MET A 57 13.07 -2.14 11.09
CA MET A 57 12.77 -3.35 10.34
C MET A 57 13.85 -3.68 9.30
N PRO A 58 14.08 -4.96 8.95
CA PRO A 58 14.84 -5.34 7.78
C PRO A 58 14.11 -4.88 6.50
N ILE A 59 14.55 -3.78 5.88
CA ILE A 59 13.87 -3.18 4.71
C ILE A 59 14.57 -3.57 3.40
N SER A 60 13.81 -4.17 2.48
CA SER A 60 14.21 -4.47 1.11
C SER A 60 13.50 -3.56 0.12
N THR A 61 14.25 -2.94 -0.81
CA THR A 61 13.71 -2.03 -1.81
C THR A 61 13.79 -2.61 -3.22
N SER A 62 12.91 -2.12 -4.11
CA SER A 62 12.90 -2.53 -5.51
C SER A 62 13.99 -1.81 -6.34
N PHE A 63 14.18 -2.26 -7.60
CA PHE A 63 15.08 -1.59 -8.54
C PHE A 63 14.69 -0.11 -8.79
N VAL A 64 13.44 0.28 -8.57
CA VAL A 64 12.97 1.67 -8.74
C VAL A 64 13.71 2.62 -7.81
N GLN A 65 14.16 2.16 -6.63
CA GLN A 65 15.02 2.90 -5.72
C GLN A 65 16.27 3.47 -6.40
N HIS A 66 16.84 2.72 -7.33
CA HIS A 66 18.13 2.99 -7.99
C HIS A 66 17.99 3.70 -9.34
N LEU A 67 16.75 3.94 -9.82
CA LEU A 67 16.54 4.66 -11.07
C LEU A 67 16.88 6.16 -10.91
N PRO A 68 17.22 6.87 -11.99
CA PRO A 68 17.51 8.31 -11.96
C PRO A 68 16.38 9.10 -11.29
N PHE A 69 16.71 9.88 -10.26
CA PHE A 69 15.73 10.60 -9.44
C PHE A 69 14.65 9.70 -8.78
N GLY A 70 14.90 8.39 -8.63
CA GLY A 70 13.95 7.41 -8.09
C GLY A 70 13.32 7.87 -6.78
N LEU A 71 14.07 8.37 -5.82
CA LEU A 71 13.55 8.89 -4.55
C LEU A 71 12.66 10.13 -4.71
N LYS A 72 13.01 11.07 -5.60
CA LYS A 72 12.29 12.35 -5.74
C LYS A 72 11.14 12.29 -6.74
N LYS A 73 11.27 11.49 -7.80
CA LYS A 73 10.34 11.45 -8.93
C LYS A 73 9.80 10.04 -9.20
N TYR A 74 9.79 9.15 -8.20
CA TYR A 74 9.35 7.76 -8.35
C TYR A 74 7.98 7.60 -9.04
N ARG A 75 7.07 8.54 -8.82
CA ARG A 75 5.73 8.49 -9.44
C ARG A 75 5.75 8.50 -10.97
N HIS A 76 6.82 9.01 -11.59
CA HIS A 76 6.99 8.95 -13.04
C HIS A 76 7.26 7.52 -13.52
N TYR A 77 7.73 6.65 -12.62
CA TYR A 77 7.97 5.22 -12.87
C TYR A 77 6.75 4.34 -12.60
N LEU A 78 5.55 4.93 -12.39
CA LEU A 78 4.31 4.19 -12.16
C LEU A 78 4.08 3.03 -13.14
N PRO A 79 4.39 3.14 -14.46
CA PRO A 79 4.27 2.01 -15.38
C PRO A 79 5.17 0.81 -15.07
N LEU A 80 6.28 1.02 -14.34
CA LEU A 80 7.22 -0.02 -13.93
C LEU A 80 6.89 -0.63 -12.57
N PHE A 81 5.97 -0.05 -11.81
CA PHE A 81 5.63 -0.52 -10.47
C PHE A 81 5.13 -1.97 -10.42
N PRO A 82 4.33 -2.45 -11.41
CA PRO A 82 4.01 -3.86 -11.51
C PRO A 82 5.24 -4.78 -11.51
N LEU A 83 6.21 -4.50 -12.35
CA LEU A 83 7.46 -5.27 -12.43
C LEU A 83 8.27 -5.14 -11.15
N ALA A 84 8.26 -3.95 -10.53
CA ALA A 84 9.03 -3.68 -9.31
C ALA A 84 8.51 -4.45 -8.09
N ILE A 85 7.20 -4.64 -7.95
CA ILE A 85 6.65 -5.45 -6.85
C ILE A 85 6.79 -6.94 -7.13
N GLU A 86 6.71 -7.34 -8.40
CA GLU A 86 6.78 -8.75 -8.82
C GLU A 86 8.20 -9.31 -8.83
N GLN A 87 9.25 -8.48 -8.65
CA GLN A 87 10.64 -8.94 -8.56
C GLN A 87 10.99 -9.62 -7.24
N PHE A 88 10.25 -9.31 -6.18
CA PHE A 88 10.53 -9.88 -4.86
C PHE A 88 10.14 -11.34 -4.78
N ASP A 89 11.00 -12.14 -4.16
CA ASP A 89 10.75 -13.55 -3.90
C ASP A 89 10.14 -13.74 -2.51
N PHE A 90 8.89 -14.18 -2.47
CA PHE A 90 8.17 -14.48 -1.24
C PHE A 90 7.97 -15.99 -1.01
N SER A 91 8.66 -16.86 -1.75
CA SER A 91 8.48 -18.31 -1.72
C SER A 91 8.78 -18.95 -0.35
N THR A 92 9.55 -18.28 0.49
CA THR A 92 9.95 -18.76 1.81
C THR A 92 9.11 -18.23 2.97
N TYR A 93 8.07 -17.43 2.67
CA TYR A 93 7.19 -16.85 3.69
C TYR A 93 5.90 -17.64 3.82
N ASP A 94 5.40 -17.75 5.06
CA ASP A 94 4.12 -18.35 5.37
C ASP A 94 2.97 -17.37 5.23
N LEU A 95 3.25 -16.07 5.53
CA LEU A 95 2.26 -14.99 5.51
C LEU A 95 2.84 -13.75 4.84
N ILE A 96 2.09 -13.20 3.90
CA ILE A 96 2.28 -11.85 3.37
C ILE A 96 1.17 -10.95 3.90
N VAL A 97 1.54 -9.81 4.49
CA VAL A 97 0.59 -8.74 4.83
C VAL A 97 0.92 -7.52 3.97
N SER A 98 0.12 -7.28 2.93
CA SER A 98 0.31 -6.09 2.09
C SER A 98 -0.52 -4.91 2.59
N SER A 99 0.15 -3.80 2.86
CA SER A 99 -0.40 -2.50 3.22
C SER A 99 -0.45 -1.64 1.95
N SER A 100 -1.60 -1.66 1.23
CA SER A 100 -1.63 -1.29 -0.19
C SER A 100 -2.60 -0.16 -0.53
N HIS A 101 -2.13 0.76 -1.34
CA HIS A 101 -2.92 1.78 -2.04
C HIS A 101 -2.56 1.89 -3.54
N CYS A 102 -1.59 1.07 -3.98
CA CYS A 102 -1.12 1.03 -5.36
C CYS A 102 -0.81 -0.41 -5.79
N VAL A 103 0.42 -0.90 -5.61
CA VAL A 103 0.87 -2.17 -6.17
C VAL A 103 1.25 -3.23 -5.14
N ALA A 104 1.38 -2.89 -3.85
CA ALA A 104 1.84 -3.82 -2.82
C ALA A 104 1.02 -5.12 -2.76
N LYS A 105 -0.30 -5.06 -3.01
CA LYS A 105 -1.17 -6.24 -3.11
C LYS A 105 -0.79 -7.20 -4.25
N GLY A 106 0.02 -6.74 -5.19
CA GLY A 106 0.46 -7.52 -6.35
C GLY A 106 1.69 -8.39 -6.11
N ALA A 107 2.14 -8.55 -4.87
CA ALA A 107 3.21 -9.47 -4.49
C ALA A 107 2.93 -10.88 -5.04
N LYS A 108 3.94 -11.47 -5.70
CA LYS A 108 3.86 -12.86 -6.21
C LYS A 108 4.36 -13.82 -5.14
N HIS A 109 3.62 -14.87 -4.91
CA HIS A 109 3.97 -15.88 -3.90
C HIS A 109 3.58 -17.28 -4.37
N SER A 110 3.98 -18.31 -3.61
CA SER A 110 3.57 -19.69 -3.82
C SER A 110 2.18 -19.97 -3.23
N ASP A 111 1.55 -21.06 -3.66
CA ASP A 111 0.24 -21.49 -3.14
C ASP A 111 0.26 -21.84 -1.64
N SER A 112 1.45 -22.07 -1.07
CA SER A 112 1.62 -22.32 0.37
C SER A 112 1.66 -21.07 1.23
N THR A 113 1.81 -19.88 0.61
CA THR A 113 1.90 -18.59 1.30
C THR A 113 0.53 -17.94 1.36
N TYR A 114 0.04 -17.59 2.54
CA TYR A 114 -1.22 -16.87 2.69
C TYR A 114 -1.00 -15.37 2.49
N HIS A 115 -1.80 -14.72 1.63
CA HIS A 115 -1.71 -13.30 1.36
C HIS A 115 -2.93 -12.54 1.88
N LEU A 116 -2.75 -11.74 2.94
CA LEU A 116 -3.72 -10.80 3.46
C LEU A 116 -3.40 -9.39 2.97
N SER A 117 -4.35 -8.71 2.34
CA SER A 117 -4.17 -7.33 1.89
C SER A 117 -5.00 -6.36 2.72
N TYR A 118 -4.33 -5.51 3.52
CA TYR A 118 -4.93 -4.34 4.13
C TYR A 118 -4.94 -3.20 3.12
N ILE A 119 -6.11 -2.98 2.50
CA ILE A 119 -6.23 -2.10 1.34
C ILE A 119 -6.83 -0.75 1.69
N TYR A 120 -6.08 0.32 1.38
CA TYR A 120 -6.51 1.72 1.56
C TYR A 120 -7.43 2.17 0.43
N THR A 121 -7.17 1.69 -0.78
CA THR A 121 -8.00 1.90 -1.97
C THR A 121 -7.44 1.06 -3.13
N PRO A 122 -8.26 0.58 -4.07
CA PRO A 122 -7.78 0.20 -5.40
C PRO A 122 -6.97 1.32 -6.03
N MET A 123 -6.05 0.99 -6.94
CA MET A 123 -5.10 1.94 -7.53
C MET A 123 -5.80 3.18 -8.10
N ARG A 124 -5.95 4.23 -7.26
CA ARG A 124 -6.74 5.45 -7.57
C ARG A 124 -6.32 6.15 -8.86
N TYR A 125 -5.04 6.01 -9.22
CA TYR A 125 -4.46 6.64 -10.41
C TYR A 125 -5.05 6.14 -11.72
N VAL A 126 -5.61 4.94 -11.75
CA VAL A 126 -6.14 4.32 -12.96
C VAL A 126 -7.66 4.14 -12.93
N TRP A 127 -8.28 4.17 -11.74
CA TRP A 127 -9.72 4.01 -11.58
C TRP A 127 -10.45 5.35 -11.45
N ASP A 128 -10.92 5.68 -10.27
CA ASP A 128 -11.85 6.78 -10.01
C ASP A 128 -11.22 8.18 -9.98
N GLN A 129 -9.92 8.28 -9.75
CA GLN A 129 -9.23 9.57 -9.67
C GLN A 129 -8.27 9.86 -10.84
N PHE A 130 -8.33 9.09 -11.91
CA PHE A 130 -7.49 9.30 -13.09
C PHE A 130 -7.54 10.75 -13.59
N GLY A 131 -8.74 11.34 -13.71
CA GLY A 131 -8.92 12.72 -14.13
C GLY A 131 -8.26 13.74 -13.21
N VAL A 132 -8.31 13.48 -11.90
CA VAL A 132 -7.68 14.35 -10.87
C VAL A 132 -6.17 14.39 -11.00
N TYR A 133 -5.54 13.28 -11.41
CA TYR A 133 -4.08 13.19 -11.51
C TYR A 133 -3.54 13.61 -12.88
N PHE A 134 -4.24 13.27 -13.96
CA PHE A 134 -3.69 13.38 -15.32
C PHE A 134 -4.45 14.30 -16.26
N ARG A 135 -5.64 14.81 -15.89
CA ARG A 135 -6.43 15.74 -16.73
C ARG A 135 -6.51 17.15 -16.19
N GLN A 136 -5.60 17.54 -15.29
CA GLN A 136 -5.55 18.91 -14.82
C GLN A 136 -5.01 19.87 -15.88
N PRO A 137 -5.41 21.16 -15.87
CA PRO A 137 -4.92 22.16 -16.83
C PRO A 137 -3.39 22.30 -16.87
N ARG A 138 -2.73 22.04 -15.74
CA ARG A 138 -1.26 22.11 -15.61
C ARG A 138 -0.52 20.84 -16.08
N THR A 139 -1.23 19.76 -16.40
CA THR A 139 -0.60 18.52 -16.88
C THR A 139 -0.19 18.71 -18.34
N SER A 140 1.11 18.53 -18.63
CA SER A 140 1.62 18.63 -20.00
C SER A 140 0.99 17.56 -20.91
N TRP A 141 0.81 17.88 -22.18
CA TRP A 141 0.15 16.99 -23.14
C TRP A 141 0.87 15.63 -23.32
N PRO A 142 2.22 15.53 -23.32
CA PRO A 142 2.88 14.23 -23.43
C PRO A 142 2.60 13.31 -22.23
N VAL A 143 2.57 13.88 -21.01
CA VAL A 143 2.24 13.13 -19.78
C VAL A 143 0.82 12.63 -19.84
N ARG A 144 -0.12 13.45 -20.35
CA ARG A 144 -1.53 13.08 -20.50
C ARG A 144 -1.71 11.91 -21.46
N ILE A 145 -1.08 12.00 -22.65
CA ILE A 145 -1.13 10.92 -23.66
C ILE A 145 -0.50 9.64 -23.07
N GLY A 146 0.68 9.74 -22.49
CA GLY A 146 1.35 8.60 -21.88
C GLY A 146 0.50 7.92 -20.81
N ALA A 147 -0.16 8.69 -19.94
CA ALA A 147 -1.05 8.18 -18.91
C ALA A 147 -2.29 7.48 -19.51
N GLU A 148 -2.92 8.05 -20.53
CA GLU A 148 -4.07 7.42 -21.22
C GLU A 148 -3.68 6.10 -21.90
N LEU A 149 -2.49 6.02 -22.52
CA LEU A 149 -1.98 4.79 -23.14
C LEU A 149 -1.65 3.70 -22.10
N MET A 150 -1.10 4.09 -20.94
CA MET A 150 -0.71 3.15 -19.89
C MET A 150 -1.87 2.70 -19.00
N ARG A 151 -2.97 3.46 -18.98
CA ARG A 151 -4.13 3.20 -18.13
C ARG A 151 -4.70 1.79 -18.31
N PRO A 152 -5.01 1.29 -19.53
CA PRO A 152 -5.56 -0.04 -19.72
C PRO A 152 -4.63 -1.17 -19.22
N TYR A 153 -3.32 -1.00 -19.44
CA TYR A 153 -2.31 -1.93 -18.94
C TYR A 153 -2.35 -2.02 -17.40
N LEU A 154 -2.29 -0.86 -16.74
CA LEU A 154 -2.29 -0.80 -15.28
C LEU A 154 -3.62 -1.25 -14.68
N GLN A 155 -4.76 -0.94 -15.31
CA GLN A 155 -6.07 -1.44 -14.87
C GLN A 155 -6.16 -2.95 -14.95
N ARG A 156 -5.69 -3.53 -16.07
CA ARG A 156 -5.68 -4.99 -16.25
C ARG A 156 -4.79 -5.65 -15.22
N TRP A 157 -3.58 -5.14 -15.02
CA TRP A 157 -2.65 -5.66 -14.02
C TRP A 157 -3.22 -5.54 -12.60
N ASP A 158 -3.78 -4.38 -12.25
CA ASP A 158 -4.36 -4.11 -10.93
C ASP A 158 -5.53 -5.05 -10.60
N ASN A 159 -6.36 -5.34 -11.60
CA ASN A 159 -7.45 -6.31 -11.47
C ASN A 159 -6.92 -7.74 -11.34
N GLN A 160 -6.04 -8.19 -12.25
CA GLN A 160 -5.50 -9.56 -12.25
C GLN A 160 -4.66 -9.85 -11.00
N SER A 161 -3.90 -8.87 -10.51
CA SER A 161 -3.11 -9.04 -9.29
C SER A 161 -3.95 -9.16 -8.01
N ALA A 162 -5.24 -8.79 -8.05
CA ALA A 162 -6.16 -9.03 -6.94
C ALA A 162 -6.48 -10.52 -6.72
N ASP A 163 -6.30 -11.36 -7.73
CA ASP A 163 -6.49 -12.81 -7.62
C ASP A 163 -5.40 -13.50 -6.77
N ARG A 164 -4.26 -12.81 -6.56
CA ARG A 164 -3.16 -13.27 -5.70
C ARG A 164 -3.44 -13.07 -4.21
N VAL A 165 -4.50 -12.36 -3.87
CA VAL A 165 -4.83 -12.03 -2.47
C VAL A 165 -5.86 -13.03 -1.96
N ASP A 166 -5.54 -13.76 -0.89
CA ASP A 166 -6.47 -14.70 -0.26
C ASP A 166 -7.58 -13.95 0.48
N SER A 167 -7.22 -12.93 1.26
CA SER A 167 -8.17 -12.12 2.02
C SER A 167 -7.92 -10.63 1.90
N PHE A 168 -8.98 -9.87 1.62
CA PHE A 168 -8.97 -8.42 1.66
C PHE A 168 -9.54 -7.89 2.97
N VAL A 169 -8.82 -6.92 3.55
CA VAL A 169 -9.28 -6.09 4.66
C VAL A 169 -9.30 -4.64 4.21
N SER A 170 -10.48 -4.05 4.15
CA SER A 170 -10.69 -2.67 3.69
C SER A 170 -10.72 -1.69 4.85
N ILE A 171 -10.09 -0.53 4.71
CA ILE A 171 -10.06 0.52 5.75
C ILE A 171 -11.42 1.17 6.02
N SER A 172 -12.42 0.94 5.17
CA SER A 172 -13.75 1.52 5.32
C SER A 172 -14.78 0.83 4.44
N HIS A 173 -16.07 1.01 4.74
CA HIS A 173 -17.17 0.56 3.87
C HIS A 173 -17.11 1.14 2.46
N ASN A 174 -16.57 2.36 2.29
CA ASN A 174 -16.38 2.94 0.96
C ASN A 174 -15.32 2.17 0.17
N VAL A 175 -14.20 1.81 0.79
CA VAL A 175 -13.15 1.01 0.15
C VAL A 175 -13.65 -0.41 -0.13
N ARG A 176 -14.40 -1.04 0.78
CA ARG A 176 -15.06 -2.34 0.53
C ARG A 176 -15.89 -2.32 -0.76
N ARG A 177 -16.73 -1.27 -0.95
CA ARG A 177 -17.50 -1.13 -2.20
C ARG A 177 -16.62 -1.00 -3.44
N LYS A 178 -15.46 -0.34 -3.35
CA LYS A 178 -14.50 -0.22 -4.45
C LYS A 178 -13.80 -1.54 -4.75
N VAL A 179 -13.41 -2.32 -3.74
CA VAL A 179 -12.84 -3.66 -3.90
C VAL A 179 -13.82 -4.58 -4.62
N LEU A 180 -15.08 -4.60 -4.18
CA LEU A 180 -16.14 -5.36 -4.86
C LEU A 180 -16.34 -4.88 -6.31
N LYS A 181 -16.37 -3.56 -6.54
CA LYS A 181 -16.61 -2.97 -7.87
C LYS A 181 -15.49 -3.27 -8.86
N TYR A 182 -14.21 -3.14 -8.46
CA TYR A 182 -13.07 -3.20 -9.38
C TYR A 182 -12.40 -4.56 -9.44
N TYR A 183 -12.49 -5.35 -8.36
CA TYR A 183 -11.85 -6.66 -8.27
C TYR A 183 -12.86 -7.82 -8.21
N GLY A 184 -14.16 -7.54 -8.00
CA GLY A 184 -15.16 -8.59 -7.81
C GLY A 184 -14.97 -9.38 -6.50
N ARG A 185 -14.20 -8.86 -5.54
CA ARG A 185 -13.82 -9.55 -4.31
C ARG A 185 -14.52 -8.96 -3.10
N GLU A 186 -14.94 -9.83 -2.17
CA GLU A 186 -15.42 -9.41 -0.85
C GLU A 186 -14.24 -9.00 0.04
N SER A 187 -14.51 -8.13 1.02
CA SER A 187 -13.52 -7.74 2.02
C SER A 187 -14.17 -7.46 3.37
N GLN A 188 -13.44 -7.73 4.45
CA GLN A 188 -13.82 -7.31 5.79
C GLN A 188 -13.46 -5.83 5.99
N VAL A 189 -14.16 -5.14 6.91
CA VAL A 189 -13.84 -3.75 7.24
C VAL A 189 -13.18 -3.69 8.61
N VAL A 190 -11.93 -3.20 8.61
CA VAL A 190 -11.19 -2.87 9.83
C VAL A 190 -10.67 -1.45 9.68
N TYR A 191 -11.17 -0.54 10.49
CA TYR A 191 -10.79 0.86 10.44
C TYR A 191 -9.31 1.06 10.83
N PRO A 192 -8.64 2.10 10.28
CA PRO A 192 -7.28 2.45 10.67
C PRO A 192 -7.17 2.71 12.19
N PRO A 193 -6.03 2.37 12.79
CA PRO A 193 -5.77 2.68 14.19
C PRO A 193 -5.73 4.20 14.41
N VAL A 194 -6.15 4.62 15.60
CA VAL A 194 -6.09 6.02 16.05
C VAL A 194 -5.24 6.09 17.31
N ASP A 195 -4.29 7.00 17.33
CA ASP A 195 -3.47 7.26 18.51
C ASP A 195 -4.28 8.03 19.56
N LEU A 196 -4.79 7.31 20.55
CA LEU A 196 -5.59 7.86 21.64
C LEU A 196 -4.77 8.68 22.64
N SER A 197 -3.44 8.59 22.62
CA SER A 197 -2.58 9.44 23.45
C SER A 197 -2.47 10.86 22.90
N TYR A 198 -2.59 10.99 21.58
CA TYR A 198 -2.52 12.27 20.87
C TYR A 198 -3.89 12.93 20.69
N PHE A 199 -4.94 12.16 20.43
CA PHE A 199 -6.28 12.65 20.18
C PHE A 199 -7.17 12.49 21.42
N SER A 200 -7.57 13.60 22.03
CA SER A 200 -8.56 13.63 23.13
C SER A 200 -9.82 14.36 22.69
N PRO A 201 -11.03 13.80 22.96
CA PRO A 201 -12.27 14.49 22.67
C PRO A 201 -12.41 15.76 23.52
N ARG A 202 -12.79 16.89 22.91
CA ARG A 202 -13.19 18.09 23.64
C ARG A 202 -14.72 18.09 23.83
N ALA A 203 -15.18 18.25 25.06
CA ALA A 203 -16.59 18.36 25.38
C ALA A 203 -17.18 19.69 24.85
N GLN A 204 -16.40 20.75 24.81
CA GLN A 204 -16.83 22.08 24.42
C GLN A 204 -16.62 22.28 22.93
N LYS A 205 -17.71 22.53 22.19
CA LYS A 205 -17.69 22.85 20.76
C LYS A 205 -17.56 24.37 20.59
N GLU A 206 -16.65 24.78 19.76
CA GLU A 206 -16.44 26.17 19.35
C GLU A 206 -16.97 26.40 17.94
N ASN A 207 -17.28 27.64 17.60
CA ASN A 207 -17.92 27.99 16.32
C ASN A 207 -16.81 28.28 15.27
N TYR A 208 -16.16 27.22 14.74
CA TYR A 208 -15.16 27.32 13.67
C TYR A 208 -15.26 26.12 12.71
N TYR A 209 -14.71 26.29 11.52
CA TYR A 209 -14.53 25.21 10.56
C TYR A 209 -13.13 24.63 10.70
N LEU A 210 -13.03 23.32 10.85
CA LEU A 210 -11.76 22.58 10.73
C LEU A 210 -11.46 22.34 9.25
N GLN A 211 -10.30 22.81 8.78
CA GLN A 211 -9.82 22.63 7.42
C GLN A 211 -8.58 21.73 7.40
#